data_33be08d1d33af6c17216be1111d01a2e
#
_entry.id   33be08d1d33af6c17216be1111d01a2e
#
_cell.length_a   1.000
_cell.length_b   1.000
_cell.length_c   1.000
_cell.angle_alpha   90.00
_cell.angle_beta   90.00
_cell.angle_gamma   90.00
#
_symmetry.space_group_name_H-M   'P 1'
#
loop_
_entity.id
_entity.type
_entity.pdbx_description
1 polymer ?
#
loop_
_entity_poly.entity_id
_entity_poly.type
_entity_poly.pdbx_seq_one_letter_code
_entity_poly.pdbx_strand_id
1 'polypeptide(L)'
;MGETFCFPLKQHIGAQAAPTIVKGDTVVRGQLIAYKEENCLGANIYSSVSGVVTEVTDNSILIEADEGQDKSYKKLTATEPLALIEEAGIVGLGGAGFPTYAKLSKPFTDDGVVIVNAAECEPVLNHNIRAIEENPAQLVRGLEITMDVVNAKRGIIAIKKIHTKAVEKLQNILKDRPDSDIEIHLLENMYPMGEERAIIRECLGKLLGVQSLPLEAGAIVINAETVCRIEEAVDLKKPFIDKNMTVAGKLKGNSNLIQVFFDVPLGISVGAMFEKAGGLSEDYGERIMGGPFTGKRTNIDKPVIKTTGGLIAAECFPKGPEKIGILVCACGANKERLEEIAKSLGSEVVGCEYCKQAKQVKDTRKCENPGKCPGQVQKVMALKKAGAQAVLISNCTDCSNTVMSCAPQLKLPVYHCTDGALRAVNEKLVRKIKS
;
A
#
# COMPACT_ATOMS: atom_id res chain seq x y z
N MET A 1 -15.56 -29.14 3.56
CA MET A 1 -14.19 -28.75 3.93
C MET A 1 -14.22 -27.26 4.17
N GLY A 2 -13.69 -26.83 5.31
CA GLY A 2 -13.59 -25.40 5.66
C GLY A 2 -12.67 -24.65 4.69
N GLU A 3 -12.79 -23.31 4.67
CA GLU A 3 -11.89 -22.44 3.91
C GLU A 3 -10.48 -22.51 4.49
N THR A 4 -9.45 -22.70 3.65
CA THR A 4 -8.05 -22.75 4.09
C THR A 4 -7.44 -21.34 4.13
N PHE A 5 -6.86 -20.97 5.27
CA PHE A 5 -6.11 -19.76 5.47
C PHE A 5 -4.61 -20.02 5.50
N CYS A 6 -3.84 -19.19 4.81
CA CYS A 6 -2.38 -19.32 4.74
C CYS A 6 -1.72 -18.10 5.39
N PHE A 7 -0.87 -18.36 6.38
CA PHE A 7 -0.12 -17.32 7.10
C PHE A 7 1.38 -17.46 6.79
N PRO A 8 1.90 -16.70 5.79
CA PRO A 8 3.34 -16.66 5.58
C PRO A 8 4.06 -16.15 6.83
N LEU A 9 5.14 -16.81 7.22
CA LEU A 9 5.92 -16.42 8.40
C LEU A 9 6.71 -15.13 8.20
N LYS A 10 6.90 -14.70 6.94
CA LYS A 10 7.51 -13.43 6.57
C LYS A 10 6.54 -12.54 5.80
N GLN A 11 5.96 -11.56 6.48
CA GLN A 11 4.99 -10.60 5.91
C GLN A 11 5.48 -9.14 5.99
N HIS A 12 6.73 -8.90 6.37
CA HIS A 12 7.26 -7.58 6.73
C HIS A 12 8.78 -7.50 6.54
N ILE A 13 9.36 -6.31 6.66
CA ILE A 13 10.80 -6.10 6.73
C ILE A 13 11.32 -6.61 8.08
N GLY A 14 12.43 -7.35 8.06
CA GLY A 14 13.06 -7.91 9.24
C GLY A 14 13.17 -9.43 9.20
N ALA A 15 13.32 -10.05 10.36
CA ALA A 15 13.39 -11.48 10.50
C ALA A 15 12.00 -12.14 10.31
N GLN A 16 12.00 -13.37 9.89
CA GLN A 16 10.82 -14.21 9.84
C GLN A 16 10.34 -14.53 11.26
N ALA A 17 9.03 -14.64 11.47
CA ALA A 17 8.47 -15.09 12.75
C ALA A 17 8.64 -16.60 12.93
N ALA A 18 8.86 -17.05 14.17
CA ALA A 18 8.97 -18.46 14.52
C ALA A 18 7.61 -19.05 14.93
N PRO A 19 7.18 -20.20 14.39
CA PRO A 19 5.91 -20.83 14.76
C PRO A 19 5.83 -21.19 16.25
N THR A 20 4.65 -21.04 16.85
CA THR A 20 4.35 -21.47 18.23
C THR A 20 3.41 -22.68 18.30
N ILE A 21 3.01 -23.20 17.18
CA ILE A 21 2.02 -24.25 17.00
C ILE A 21 2.53 -25.33 16.06
N VAL A 22 1.91 -26.50 16.10
CA VAL A 22 2.22 -27.63 15.23
C VAL A 22 0.99 -28.13 14.49
N LYS A 23 1.18 -28.96 13.48
CA LYS A 23 0.09 -29.61 12.75
C LYS A 23 -0.79 -30.41 13.71
N GLY A 24 -2.11 -30.21 13.59
CA GLY A 24 -3.14 -30.85 14.43
C GLY A 24 -3.61 -29.97 15.60
N ASP A 25 -2.91 -28.90 15.93
CA ASP A 25 -3.36 -27.97 16.97
C ASP A 25 -4.67 -27.27 16.55
N THR A 26 -5.54 -27.10 17.56
CA THR A 26 -6.73 -26.23 17.41
C THR A 26 -6.35 -24.82 17.84
N VAL A 27 -6.72 -23.82 17.04
CA VAL A 27 -6.46 -22.41 17.31
C VAL A 27 -7.76 -21.62 17.34
N VAL A 28 -7.78 -20.54 18.13
CA VAL A 28 -8.89 -19.58 18.15
C VAL A 28 -8.46 -18.27 17.49
N ARG A 29 -9.43 -17.54 16.95
CA ARG A 29 -9.22 -16.22 16.37
C ARG A 29 -8.51 -15.29 17.39
N GLY A 30 -7.46 -14.60 16.96
CA GLY A 30 -6.60 -13.76 17.83
C GLY A 30 -5.55 -14.53 18.62
N GLN A 31 -5.39 -15.84 18.44
CA GLN A 31 -4.31 -16.59 19.05
C GLN A 31 -2.98 -16.33 18.35
N LEU A 32 -1.91 -16.14 19.12
CA LEU A 32 -0.54 -16.05 18.58
C LEU A 32 -0.17 -17.41 17.95
N ILE A 33 0.21 -17.40 16.67
CA ILE A 33 0.60 -18.59 15.91
C ILE A 33 2.07 -18.57 15.49
N ALA A 34 2.68 -17.39 15.43
CA ALA A 34 4.12 -17.25 15.28
C ALA A 34 4.59 -15.95 15.94
N TYR A 35 5.71 -16.01 16.64
CA TYR A 35 6.26 -14.87 17.38
C TYR A 35 7.49 -14.27 16.72
N LYS A 36 7.70 -13.00 16.95
CA LYS A 36 8.95 -12.31 16.67
C LYS A 36 10.01 -12.77 17.68
N GLU A 37 11.14 -13.25 17.19
CA GLU A 37 12.26 -13.62 18.07
C GLU A 37 12.80 -12.39 18.83
N GLU A 38 13.28 -12.62 20.05
CA GLU A 38 13.90 -11.59 20.87
C GLU A 38 15.12 -10.98 20.14
N ASN A 39 15.30 -9.67 20.31
CA ASN A 39 16.38 -8.89 19.69
C ASN A 39 16.38 -8.87 18.13
N CYS A 40 15.35 -9.42 17.49
CA CYS A 40 15.17 -9.32 16.06
C CYS A 40 14.14 -8.25 15.70
N LEU A 41 14.39 -7.51 14.60
CA LEU A 41 13.36 -6.70 13.98
C LEU A 41 12.34 -7.63 13.31
N GLY A 42 11.09 -7.59 13.72
CA GLY A 42 10.05 -8.47 13.22
C GLY A 42 8.68 -8.14 13.79
N ALA A 43 7.69 -8.96 13.50
CA ALA A 43 6.34 -8.79 14.00
C ALA A 43 5.64 -10.13 14.25
N ASN A 44 4.87 -10.22 15.32
CA ASN A 44 4.03 -11.36 15.67
C ASN A 44 2.97 -11.64 14.59
N ILE A 45 2.55 -12.89 14.47
CA ILE A 45 1.49 -13.35 13.57
C ILE A 45 0.44 -14.06 14.41
N TYR A 46 -0.81 -13.66 14.18
CA TYR A 46 -1.97 -14.19 14.90
C TYR A 46 -2.91 -14.88 13.93
N SER A 47 -3.62 -15.91 14.39
CA SER A 47 -4.70 -16.50 13.60
C SER A 47 -5.85 -15.50 13.46
N SER A 48 -6.27 -15.25 12.24
CA SER A 48 -7.45 -14.43 11.93
C SER A 48 -8.76 -15.24 11.99
N VAL A 49 -8.68 -16.54 12.19
CA VAL A 49 -9.80 -17.48 12.24
C VAL A 49 -9.63 -18.48 13.38
N SER A 50 -10.73 -19.09 13.82
CA SER A 50 -10.71 -20.32 14.61
C SER A 50 -10.67 -21.51 13.69
N GLY A 51 -9.97 -22.58 14.05
CA GLY A 51 -9.86 -23.77 13.21
C GLY A 51 -8.72 -24.71 13.62
N VAL A 52 -8.35 -25.60 12.71
CA VAL A 52 -7.33 -26.65 12.92
C VAL A 52 -6.12 -26.37 12.03
N VAL A 53 -4.94 -26.47 12.58
CA VAL A 53 -3.66 -26.36 11.87
C VAL A 53 -3.45 -27.60 11.02
N THR A 54 -3.51 -27.43 9.69
CA THR A 54 -3.35 -28.55 8.75
C THR A 54 -1.90 -28.76 8.34
N GLU A 55 -1.10 -27.70 8.34
CA GLU A 55 0.32 -27.77 7.96
C GLU A 55 1.13 -26.63 8.61
N VAL A 56 2.36 -26.92 8.99
CA VAL A 56 3.38 -25.94 9.39
C VAL A 56 4.64 -26.24 8.60
N THR A 57 5.10 -25.27 7.82
CA THR A 57 6.33 -25.35 7.01
C THR A 57 7.34 -24.32 7.49
N ASP A 58 8.54 -24.31 6.92
CA ASP A 58 9.56 -23.28 7.16
C ASP A 58 9.11 -21.88 6.73
N ASN A 59 8.08 -21.77 5.89
CA ASN A 59 7.67 -20.50 5.28
C ASN A 59 6.24 -20.07 5.63
N SER A 60 5.38 -20.98 6.07
CA SER A 60 3.95 -20.68 6.29
C SER A 60 3.26 -21.67 7.22
N ILE A 61 2.13 -21.21 7.79
CA ILE A 61 1.18 -22.00 8.55
C ILE A 61 -0.14 -22.05 7.75
N LEU A 62 -0.71 -23.24 7.59
CA LEU A 62 -2.04 -23.42 7.00
C LEU A 62 -3.04 -23.83 8.08
N ILE A 63 -4.19 -23.14 8.09
CA ILE A 63 -5.29 -23.40 9.02
C ILE A 63 -6.57 -23.63 8.21
N GLU A 64 -7.22 -24.76 8.44
CA GLU A 64 -8.58 -25.01 7.96
C GLU A 64 -9.55 -24.40 8.96
N ALA A 65 -10.31 -23.38 8.50
CA ALA A 65 -11.20 -22.62 9.35
C ALA A 65 -12.46 -23.40 9.71
N ASP A 66 -12.93 -23.26 10.93
CA ASP A 66 -14.22 -23.78 11.37
C ASP A 66 -15.38 -23.13 10.60
N GLU A 67 -16.50 -23.84 10.47
CA GLU A 67 -17.73 -23.24 9.97
C GLU A 67 -18.29 -22.25 11.02
N GLY A 68 -18.86 -21.14 10.57
CA GLY A 68 -19.51 -20.17 11.47
C GLY A 68 -18.54 -19.37 12.35
N GLN A 69 -17.53 -18.74 11.72
CA GLN A 69 -16.55 -17.89 12.42
C GLN A 69 -17.21 -16.79 13.28
N ASP A 70 -16.84 -16.74 14.55
CA ASP A 70 -17.20 -15.67 15.47
C ASP A 70 -16.28 -14.46 15.28
N LYS A 71 -16.81 -13.26 15.55
CA LYS A 71 -16.02 -12.02 15.54
C LYS A 71 -15.21 -11.80 16.81
N SER A 72 -15.45 -12.57 17.87
CA SER A 72 -14.64 -12.53 19.09
C SER A 72 -13.20 -12.92 18.80
N TYR A 73 -12.27 -12.43 19.62
CA TYR A 73 -10.85 -12.70 19.46
C TYR A 73 -10.16 -12.76 20.82
N LYS A 74 -9.05 -13.50 20.88
CA LYS A 74 -8.19 -13.51 22.06
C LYS A 74 -7.49 -12.15 22.18
N LYS A 75 -7.68 -11.48 23.31
CA LYS A 75 -7.14 -10.14 23.57
C LYS A 75 -5.64 -10.16 23.86
N LEU A 76 -4.97 -9.07 23.50
CA LEU A 76 -3.60 -8.77 23.91
C LEU A 76 -3.47 -8.62 25.41
N THR A 77 -2.28 -8.87 25.93
CA THR A 77 -2.01 -8.93 27.37
C THR A 77 -1.20 -7.76 27.90
N ALA A 78 -0.41 -7.11 27.04
CA ALA A 78 0.36 -5.92 27.40
C ALA A 78 -0.53 -4.78 27.95
N THR A 79 0.07 -3.85 28.67
CA THR A 79 -0.63 -2.69 29.25
C THR A 79 -0.19 -1.38 28.64
N GLU A 80 1.10 -1.24 28.35
CA GLU A 80 1.67 -0.02 27.81
C GLU A 80 1.42 0.09 26.30
N PRO A 81 1.06 1.28 25.78
CA PRO A 81 0.70 1.46 24.38
C PRO A 81 1.74 0.95 23.38
N LEU A 82 3.03 1.25 23.58
CA LEU A 82 4.08 0.78 22.68
C LEU A 82 4.23 -0.76 22.71
N ALA A 83 4.10 -1.36 23.90
CA ALA A 83 4.14 -2.81 24.07
C ALA A 83 2.92 -3.49 23.42
N LEU A 84 1.73 -2.87 23.50
CA LEU A 84 0.53 -3.34 22.79
C LEU A 84 0.70 -3.30 21.27
N ILE A 85 1.30 -2.22 20.73
CA ILE A 85 1.60 -2.10 19.30
C ILE A 85 2.57 -3.19 18.83
N GLU A 86 3.60 -3.49 19.64
CA GLU A 86 4.56 -4.55 19.37
C GLU A 86 3.90 -5.93 19.47
N GLU A 87 3.20 -6.22 20.59
CA GLU A 87 2.49 -7.47 20.80
C GLU A 87 1.49 -7.73 19.67
N ALA A 88 0.71 -6.73 19.27
CA ALA A 88 -0.28 -6.84 18.19
C ALA A 88 0.32 -7.22 16.81
N GLY A 89 1.62 -7.08 16.64
CA GLY A 89 2.30 -7.37 15.39
C GLY A 89 1.98 -6.39 14.26
N ILE A 90 1.72 -5.12 14.61
CA ILE A 90 1.41 -4.07 13.62
C ILE A 90 2.66 -3.69 12.82
N VAL A 91 2.48 -3.59 11.50
CA VAL A 91 3.50 -3.14 10.56
C VAL A 91 2.99 -1.98 9.71
N GLY A 92 3.87 -1.27 9.04
CA GLY A 92 3.48 -0.18 8.13
C GLY A 92 2.69 -0.70 6.93
N LEU A 93 1.39 -0.41 6.86
CA LEU A 93 0.45 -1.02 5.91
C LEU A 93 0.47 -0.39 4.52
N GLY A 94 0.91 0.83 4.39
CA GLY A 94 1.03 1.54 3.09
C GLY A 94 2.34 1.33 2.35
N GLY A 95 3.17 0.35 2.74
CA GLY A 95 4.49 0.16 2.15
C GLY A 95 5.08 -1.23 2.39
N ALA A 96 6.39 -1.28 2.64
CA ALA A 96 7.14 -2.53 2.75
C ALA A 96 6.99 -3.28 4.10
N GLY A 97 6.07 -2.86 4.96
CA GLY A 97 5.78 -3.56 6.20
C GLY A 97 6.85 -3.37 7.28
N PHE A 98 7.40 -2.18 7.45
CA PHE A 98 8.33 -1.93 8.56
C PHE A 98 7.60 -2.04 9.90
N PRO A 99 8.11 -2.80 10.91
CA PRO A 99 7.46 -2.97 12.20
C PRO A 99 7.18 -1.63 12.89
N THR A 100 5.91 -1.39 13.23
CA THR A 100 5.46 -0.08 13.72
C THR A 100 6.06 0.26 15.07
N TYR A 101 6.16 -0.70 16.01
CA TYR A 101 6.79 -0.46 17.31
C TYR A 101 8.23 0.05 17.17
N ALA A 102 9.01 -0.49 16.21
CA ALA A 102 10.38 -0.07 16.00
C ALA A 102 10.46 1.36 15.42
N LYS A 103 9.47 1.76 14.61
CA LYS A 103 9.35 3.14 14.12
C LYS A 103 9.03 4.11 15.26
N LEU A 104 8.26 3.69 16.26
CA LEU A 104 7.77 4.50 17.37
C LEU A 104 8.62 4.39 18.64
N SER A 105 9.67 3.55 18.66
CA SER A 105 10.48 3.28 19.86
C SER A 105 11.39 4.43 20.31
N LYS A 106 11.52 5.49 19.53
CA LYS A 106 12.33 6.66 19.84
C LYS A 106 11.44 7.89 19.98
N PRO A 107 11.02 8.25 21.19
CA PRO A 107 10.26 9.47 21.45
C PRO A 107 11.04 10.71 21.03
N PHE A 108 10.32 11.76 20.63
CA PHE A 108 10.91 13.07 20.39
C PHE A 108 11.36 13.70 21.70
N THR A 109 12.53 14.34 21.68
CA THR A 109 13.05 15.17 22.78
C THR A 109 12.63 16.63 22.63
N ASP A 110 12.29 17.03 21.41
CA ASP A 110 11.90 18.39 21.01
C ASP A 110 10.49 18.38 20.40
N ASP A 111 10.14 19.46 19.68
CA ASP A 111 8.84 19.62 19.03
C ASP A 111 8.71 18.69 17.80
N GLY A 112 8.40 17.41 18.05
CA GLY A 112 8.16 16.43 17.02
C GLY A 112 6.75 16.49 16.43
N VAL A 113 6.59 15.97 15.20
CA VAL A 113 5.30 15.88 14.52
C VAL A 113 5.01 14.47 14.01
N VAL A 114 3.78 13.99 14.23
CA VAL A 114 3.27 12.79 13.59
C VAL A 114 2.43 13.19 12.39
N ILE A 115 2.76 12.68 11.21
CA ILE A 115 2.02 12.93 9.98
C ILE A 115 1.34 11.65 9.53
N VAL A 116 0.01 11.66 9.55
CA VAL A 116 -0.79 10.57 8.99
C VAL A 116 -0.83 10.71 7.48
N ASN A 117 -0.36 9.69 6.78
CA ASN A 117 -0.47 9.58 5.34
C ASN A 117 -1.85 9.02 4.97
N ALA A 118 -2.79 9.92 4.69
CA ALA A 118 -4.12 9.63 4.16
C ALA A 118 -4.25 10.01 2.67
N ALA A 119 -3.14 10.03 1.92
CA ALA A 119 -3.13 10.44 0.52
C ALA A 119 -3.86 9.47 -0.40
N GLU A 120 -4.02 8.18 -0.02
CA GLU A 120 -4.53 7.09 -0.89
C GLU A 120 -4.01 7.25 -2.32
N CYS A 121 -2.69 7.05 -2.47
CA CYS A 121 -1.97 7.54 -3.64
C CYS A 121 -2.19 6.70 -4.90
N GLU A 122 -2.35 5.39 -4.74
CA GLU A 122 -2.62 4.47 -5.82
C GLU A 122 -4.05 4.68 -6.36
N PRO A 123 -4.23 4.96 -7.65
CA PRO A 123 -5.58 5.05 -8.21
C PRO A 123 -6.31 3.71 -8.06
N VAL A 124 -7.62 3.74 -8.08
CA VAL A 124 -8.50 2.58 -7.86
C VAL A 124 -8.59 2.14 -6.40
N LEU A 125 -7.48 2.19 -5.62
CA LEU A 125 -7.55 1.91 -4.20
C LEU A 125 -8.30 3.01 -3.46
N ASN A 126 -9.21 2.62 -2.54
CA ASN A 126 -10.10 3.58 -1.87
C ASN A 126 -10.42 3.19 -0.42
N HIS A 127 -9.82 2.12 0.10
CA HIS A 127 -10.18 1.57 1.40
C HIS A 127 -9.84 2.50 2.57
N ASN A 128 -8.71 3.22 2.52
CA ASN A 128 -8.35 4.17 3.58
C ASN A 128 -9.31 5.37 3.62
N ILE A 129 -9.65 5.93 2.48
CA ILE A 129 -10.58 7.05 2.41
C ILE A 129 -11.98 6.64 2.87
N ARG A 130 -12.46 5.47 2.44
CA ARG A 130 -13.75 4.94 2.88
C ARG A 130 -13.77 4.66 4.38
N ALA A 131 -12.69 4.13 4.96
CA ALA A 131 -12.57 3.95 6.40
C ALA A 131 -12.67 5.28 7.16
N ILE A 132 -11.99 6.34 6.67
CA ILE A 132 -12.10 7.69 7.24
C ILE A 132 -13.52 8.23 7.10
N GLU A 133 -14.17 8.03 5.96
CA GLU A 133 -15.57 8.45 5.76
C GLU A 133 -16.53 7.72 6.69
N GLU A 134 -16.29 6.48 7.07
CA GLU A 134 -17.14 5.70 7.95
C GLU A 134 -16.87 5.97 9.43
N ASN A 135 -15.60 6.00 9.83
CA ASN A 135 -15.21 6.23 11.22
C ASN A 135 -14.00 7.16 11.35
N PRO A 136 -14.18 8.48 11.14
CA PRO A 136 -13.09 9.45 11.27
C PRO A 136 -12.55 9.54 12.70
N ALA A 137 -13.37 9.23 13.72
CA ALA A 137 -12.96 9.27 15.12
C ALA A 137 -11.87 8.24 15.43
N GLN A 138 -11.91 7.08 14.81
CA GLN A 138 -10.88 6.05 14.96
C GLN A 138 -9.51 6.53 14.49
N LEU A 139 -9.46 7.21 13.33
CA LEU A 139 -8.21 7.77 12.82
C LEU A 139 -7.63 8.83 13.76
N VAL A 140 -8.48 9.75 14.23
CA VAL A 140 -8.07 10.83 15.15
C VAL A 140 -7.57 10.23 16.47
N ARG A 141 -8.30 9.27 17.04
CA ARG A 141 -7.89 8.60 18.28
C ARG A 141 -6.58 7.85 18.13
N GLY A 142 -6.38 7.11 17.05
CA GLY A 142 -5.13 6.43 16.77
C GLY A 142 -3.95 7.38 16.55
N LEU A 143 -4.19 8.58 15.99
CA LEU A 143 -3.18 9.62 15.88
C LEU A 143 -2.82 10.19 17.26
N GLU A 144 -3.80 10.46 18.13
CA GLU A 144 -3.56 10.90 19.53
C GLU A 144 -2.68 9.88 20.27
N ILE A 145 -3.04 8.59 20.22
CA ILE A 145 -2.23 7.51 20.83
C ILE A 145 -0.80 7.51 20.25
N THR A 146 -0.67 7.67 18.95
CA THR A 146 0.65 7.68 18.30
C THR A 146 1.47 8.88 18.75
N MET A 147 0.86 10.06 18.85
CA MET A 147 1.51 11.28 19.36
C MET A 147 2.00 11.10 20.80
N ASP A 148 1.16 10.52 21.66
CA ASP A 148 1.52 10.23 23.07
C ASP A 148 2.71 9.28 23.17
N VAL A 149 2.68 8.18 22.40
CA VAL A 149 3.76 7.16 22.37
C VAL A 149 5.10 7.77 22.01
N VAL A 150 5.13 8.71 21.07
CA VAL A 150 6.37 9.31 20.59
C VAL A 150 6.64 10.70 21.17
N ASN A 151 5.85 11.17 22.12
CA ASN A 151 5.94 12.50 22.71
C ASN A 151 5.94 13.62 21.64
N ALA A 152 5.07 13.48 20.63
CA ALA A 152 4.91 14.50 19.59
C ALA A 152 3.90 15.55 20.04
N LYS A 153 4.21 16.84 19.81
CA LYS A 153 3.31 17.95 20.14
C LYS A 153 2.27 18.26 19.07
N ARG A 154 2.50 17.83 17.84
CA ARG A 154 1.62 18.12 16.70
C ARG A 154 1.28 16.87 15.92
N GLY A 155 0.02 16.81 15.47
CA GLY A 155 -0.47 15.81 14.53
C GLY A 155 -0.89 16.46 13.21
N ILE A 156 -0.57 15.86 12.08
CA ILE A 156 -1.02 16.33 10.76
C ILE A 156 -1.70 15.18 10.04
N ILE A 157 -2.91 15.37 9.55
CA ILE A 157 -3.58 14.42 8.65
C ILE A 157 -3.40 14.93 7.21
N ALA A 158 -2.47 14.32 6.48
CA ALA A 158 -2.17 14.69 5.09
C ALA A 158 -3.08 13.91 4.14
N ILE A 159 -4.07 14.59 3.56
CA ILE A 159 -5.13 14.00 2.73
C ILE A 159 -5.28 14.79 1.42
N LYS A 160 -5.57 14.11 0.29
CA LYS A 160 -5.81 14.80 -0.98
C LYS A 160 -7.10 15.64 -0.93
N LYS A 161 -7.03 16.87 -1.46
CA LYS A 161 -8.16 17.80 -1.50
C LYS A 161 -9.42 17.30 -2.23
N ILE A 162 -9.28 16.27 -3.09
CA ILE A 162 -10.42 15.68 -3.81
C ILE A 162 -11.33 14.84 -2.91
N HIS A 163 -10.85 14.39 -1.75
CA HIS A 163 -11.61 13.57 -0.80
C HIS A 163 -12.46 14.44 0.13
N THR A 164 -13.30 15.30 -0.45
CA THR A 164 -14.06 16.34 0.25
C THR A 164 -14.89 15.81 1.41
N LYS A 165 -15.57 14.68 1.23
CA LYS A 165 -16.41 14.06 2.26
C LYS A 165 -15.58 13.58 3.47
N ALA A 166 -14.42 12.95 3.24
CA ALA A 166 -13.52 12.54 4.31
C ALA A 166 -12.96 13.77 5.06
N VAL A 167 -12.56 14.81 4.31
CA VAL A 167 -12.07 16.08 4.87
C VAL A 167 -13.14 16.73 5.75
N GLU A 168 -14.39 16.85 5.28
CA GLU A 168 -15.50 17.42 6.05
C GLU A 168 -15.75 16.64 7.35
N LYS A 169 -15.76 15.31 7.29
CA LYS A 169 -15.94 14.48 8.49
C LYS A 169 -14.81 14.63 9.49
N LEU A 170 -13.57 14.68 9.05
CA LEU A 170 -12.41 14.95 9.90
C LEU A 170 -12.49 16.35 10.53
N GLN A 171 -12.84 17.38 9.75
CA GLN A 171 -13.03 18.72 10.27
C GLN A 171 -14.10 18.79 11.36
N ASN A 172 -15.20 18.03 11.20
CA ASN A 172 -16.29 18.01 12.20
C ASN A 172 -15.82 17.35 13.50
N ILE A 173 -15.08 16.22 13.44
CA ILE A 173 -14.52 15.58 14.65
C ILE A 173 -13.52 16.48 15.37
N LEU A 174 -12.67 17.21 14.63
CA LEU A 174 -11.66 18.08 15.21
C LEU A 174 -12.27 19.35 15.85
N LYS A 175 -13.42 19.84 15.36
CA LYS A 175 -14.15 20.94 16.02
C LYS A 175 -14.58 20.61 17.45
N ASP A 176 -14.91 19.33 17.71
CA ASP A 176 -15.31 18.86 19.03
C ASP A 176 -14.09 18.56 19.94
N ARG A 177 -12.88 18.81 19.45
CA ARG A 177 -11.58 18.56 20.14
C ARG A 177 -10.66 19.78 20.06
N PRO A 178 -11.08 20.93 20.61
CA PRO A 178 -10.34 22.21 20.47
C PRO A 178 -8.93 22.18 21.09
N ASP A 179 -8.68 21.31 22.06
CA ASP A 179 -7.40 21.16 22.75
C ASP A 179 -6.44 20.19 22.02
N SER A 180 -6.86 19.63 20.88
CA SER A 180 -6.06 18.69 20.10
C SER A 180 -5.19 19.47 19.11
N ASP A 181 -3.87 19.34 19.21
CA ASP A 181 -2.90 19.90 18.26
C ASP A 181 -2.85 19.10 16.94
N ILE A 182 -4.03 18.75 16.40
CA ILE A 182 -4.17 18.01 15.14
C ILE A 182 -4.73 18.94 14.05
N GLU A 183 -4.03 19.01 12.93
CA GLU A 183 -4.46 19.76 11.75
C GLU A 183 -4.61 18.90 10.50
N ILE A 184 -5.43 19.36 9.54
CA ILE A 184 -5.59 18.71 8.24
C ILE A 184 -4.77 19.47 7.20
N HIS A 185 -3.84 18.77 6.53
CA HIS A 185 -3.08 19.31 5.42
C HIS A 185 -3.61 18.77 4.09
N LEU A 186 -4.05 19.68 3.20
CA LEU A 186 -4.64 19.33 1.91
C LEU A 186 -3.55 19.15 0.86
N LEU A 187 -3.40 17.91 0.36
CA LEU A 187 -2.46 17.54 -0.68
C LEU A 187 -3.07 17.71 -2.09
N GLU A 188 -2.23 18.00 -3.07
CA GLU A 188 -2.62 17.97 -4.47
C GLU A 188 -3.00 16.54 -4.93
N ASN A 189 -3.99 16.45 -5.84
CA ASN A 189 -4.36 15.16 -6.44
C ASN A 189 -3.34 14.77 -7.50
N MET A 190 -2.25 14.15 -7.07
CA MET A 190 -1.15 13.75 -7.94
C MET A 190 -0.47 12.50 -7.37
N TYR A 191 0.13 11.66 -8.22
CA TYR A 191 1.02 10.58 -7.84
C TYR A 191 2.49 11.02 -8.03
N PRO A 192 3.40 10.79 -7.09
CA PRO A 192 3.29 10.02 -5.82
C PRO A 192 3.20 10.92 -4.57
N MET A 193 2.07 11.61 -4.38
CA MET A 193 1.89 12.48 -3.19
C MET A 193 1.91 11.73 -1.86
N GLY A 194 1.65 10.42 -1.86
CA GLY A 194 1.76 9.55 -0.69
C GLY A 194 3.17 9.03 -0.40
N GLU A 195 4.18 9.42 -1.16
CA GLU A 195 5.57 9.08 -0.84
C GLU A 195 6.05 9.91 0.37
N GLU A 196 6.70 9.26 1.33
CA GLU A 196 7.01 9.80 2.65
C GLU A 196 7.74 11.15 2.60
N ARG A 197 8.74 11.32 1.70
CA ARG A 197 9.49 12.57 1.56
C ARG A 197 8.70 13.64 0.81
N ALA A 198 7.78 13.24 -0.07
CA ALA A 198 6.84 14.18 -0.69
C ALA A 198 5.89 14.75 0.37
N ILE A 199 5.36 13.91 1.26
CA ILE A 199 4.51 14.36 2.38
C ILE A 199 5.27 15.32 3.29
N ILE A 200 6.49 14.99 3.69
CA ILE A 200 7.31 15.86 4.55
C ILE A 200 7.57 17.21 3.85
N ARG A 201 7.87 17.20 2.55
CA ARG A 201 8.05 18.43 1.80
C ARG A 201 6.77 19.27 1.76
N GLU A 202 5.62 18.66 1.51
CA GLU A 202 4.34 19.39 1.43
C GLU A 202 3.91 19.92 2.82
N CYS A 203 4.03 19.10 3.87
CA CYS A 203 3.57 19.47 5.21
C CYS A 203 4.55 20.38 5.97
N LEU A 204 5.86 20.19 5.78
CA LEU A 204 6.89 20.89 6.58
C LEU A 204 7.83 21.77 5.76
N GLY A 205 7.68 21.83 4.43
CA GLY A 205 8.59 22.59 3.57
C GLY A 205 10.00 22.02 3.46
N LYS A 206 10.28 20.83 4.00
CA LYS A 206 11.63 20.22 4.06
C LYS A 206 11.77 19.11 3.03
N LEU A 207 12.70 19.23 2.10
CA LEU A 207 13.05 18.16 1.16
C LEU A 207 14.18 17.29 1.73
N LEU A 208 13.86 16.07 2.08
CA LEU A 208 14.85 15.08 2.57
C LEU A 208 15.63 14.44 1.43
N GLY A 209 16.91 14.13 1.68
CA GLY A 209 17.74 13.34 0.81
C GLY A 209 17.22 11.91 0.62
N VAL A 210 17.70 11.20 -0.41
CA VAL A 210 17.23 9.82 -0.72
C VAL A 210 17.56 8.80 0.36
N GLN A 211 18.55 9.07 1.20
CA GLN A 211 18.97 8.21 2.30
C GLN A 211 18.47 8.69 3.67
N SER A 212 17.98 9.92 3.73
CA SER A 212 17.49 10.52 4.98
C SER A 212 16.21 9.85 5.47
N LEU A 213 16.06 9.85 6.79
CA LEU A 213 14.86 9.36 7.47
C LEU A 213 13.95 10.53 7.87
N PRO A 214 12.64 10.32 7.98
CA PRO A 214 11.70 11.33 8.46
C PRO A 214 12.09 12.00 9.78
N LEU A 215 12.70 11.27 10.69
CA LEU A 215 13.19 11.77 11.99
C LEU A 215 14.20 12.92 11.84
N GLU A 216 14.97 12.99 10.74
CA GLU A 216 15.88 14.12 10.47
C GLU A 216 15.11 15.43 10.18
N ALA A 217 13.84 15.32 9.81
CA ALA A 217 12.94 16.47 9.68
C ALA A 217 12.14 16.77 10.95
N GLY A 218 12.35 16.02 12.05
CA GLY A 218 11.53 16.07 13.25
C GLY A 218 10.14 15.45 13.05
N ALA A 219 10.00 14.47 12.15
CA ALA A 219 8.72 13.92 11.79
C ALA A 219 8.69 12.38 11.83
N ILE A 220 7.52 11.83 12.11
CA ILE A 220 7.17 10.43 11.85
C ILE A 220 6.00 10.44 10.86
N VAL A 221 6.16 9.76 9.73
CA VAL A 221 5.07 9.58 8.76
C VAL A 221 4.50 8.18 8.91
N ILE A 222 3.19 8.05 9.08
CA ILE A 222 2.50 6.79 9.33
C ILE A 222 1.25 6.68 8.44
N ASN A 223 0.98 5.51 7.87
CA ASN A 223 -0.19 5.29 7.02
C ASN A 223 -1.49 5.33 7.83
N ALA A 224 -2.59 5.82 7.23
CA ALA A 224 -3.89 5.98 7.89
C ALA A 224 -4.43 4.66 8.47
N GLU A 225 -4.40 3.55 7.72
CA GLU A 225 -4.85 2.25 8.26
C GLU A 225 -3.96 1.79 9.43
N THR A 226 -2.65 2.01 9.36
CA THR A 226 -1.74 1.68 10.48
C THR A 226 -2.14 2.39 11.76
N VAL A 227 -2.51 3.65 11.66
CA VAL A 227 -3.00 4.46 12.80
C VAL A 227 -4.30 3.89 13.37
N CYS A 228 -5.24 3.47 12.52
CA CYS A 228 -6.46 2.81 12.97
C CYS A 228 -6.16 1.47 13.68
N ARG A 229 -5.20 0.69 13.19
CA ARG A 229 -4.79 -0.56 13.85
C ARG A 229 -4.07 -0.32 15.19
N ILE A 230 -3.38 0.82 15.35
CA ILE A 230 -2.84 1.24 16.65
C ILE A 230 -3.98 1.47 17.66
N GLU A 231 -5.03 2.18 17.26
CA GLU A 231 -6.22 2.38 18.12
C GLU A 231 -6.82 1.03 18.53
N GLU A 232 -7.05 0.11 17.59
CA GLU A 232 -7.58 -1.22 17.91
C GLU A 232 -6.68 -1.98 18.90
N ALA A 233 -5.35 -1.90 18.74
CA ALA A 233 -4.43 -2.58 19.64
C ALA A 233 -4.46 -1.99 21.05
N VAL A 234 -4.52 -0.67 21.18
CA VAL A 234 -4.41 0.01 22.48
C VAL A 234 -5.76 0.05 23.20
N ASP A 235 -6.83 0.50 22.53
CA ASP A 235 -8.13 0.72 23.16
C ASP A 235 -8.96 -0.59 23.23
N LEU A 236 -8.87 -1.47 22.21
CA LEU A 236 -9.64 -2.70 22.13
C LEU A 236 -8.83 -3.95 22.51
N LYS A 237 -7.52 -3.84 22.66
CA LYS A 237 -6.57 -4.96 22.85
C LYS A 237 -6.71 -6.02 21.74
N LYS A 238 -6.95 -5.59 20.51
CA LYS A 238 -7.14 -6.45 19.34
C LYS A 238 -5.78 -6.70 18.65
N PRO A 239 -5.34 -7.97 18.48
CA PRO A 239 -4.19 -8.27 17.66
C PRO A 239 -4.46 -7.93 16.19
N PHE A 240 -3.40 -7.71 15.39
CA PHE A 240 -3.56 -7.40 13.98
C PHE A 240 -3.90 -8.66 13.16
N ILE A 241 -5.17 -8.95 13.06
CA ILE A 241 -5.76 -10.12 12.41
C ILE A 241 -6.61 -9.79 11.19
N ASP A 242 -7.03 -8.55 11.06
CA ASP A 242 -7.89 -8.08 9.97
C ASP A 242 -7.30 -6.85 9.30
N LYS A 243 -7.65 -6.65 8.03
CA LYS A 243 -7.29 -5.44 7.32
C LYS A 243 -8.38 -4.94 6.36
N ASN A 244 -8.30 -3.67 6.02
CA ASN A 244 -9.15 -3.09 4.98
C ASN A 244 -8.47 -3.21 3.63
N MET A 245 -9.24 -3.48 2.58
CA MET A 245 -8.68 -3.57 1.23
C MET A 245 -9.70 -3.23 0.15
N THR A 246 -9.19 -2.93 -1.03
CA THR A 246 -9.99 -2.71 -2.24
C THR A 246 -9.88 -3.94 -3.16
N VAL A 247 -10.99 -4.43 -3.68
CA VAL A 247 -11.05 -5.39 -4.77
C VAL A 247 -11.71 -4.73 -5.96
N ALA A 248 -11.07 -4.77 -7.13
CA ALA A 248 -11.55 -4.00 -8.27
C ALA A 248 -11.28 -4.68 -9.62
N GLY A 249 -11.90 -4.17 -10.67
CA GLY A 249 -11.63 -4.53 -12.06
C GLY A 249 -12.70 -5.36 -12.73
N LYS A 250 -12.30 -6.29 -13.58
CA LYS A 250 -13.15 -7.20 -14.35
C LYS A 250 -13.80 -8.25 -13.45
N LEU A 251 -14.91 -7.89 -12.81
CA LEU A 251 -15.69 -8.75 -11.89
C LEU A 251 -17.02 -9.14 -12.53
N LYS A 252 -17.51 -10.37 -12.26
CA LYS A 252 -18.79 -10.88 -12.75
C LYS A 252 -19.96 -10.16 -12.06
N GLY A 253 -21.02 -9.93 -12.82
CA GLY A 253 -22.36 -9.59 -12.30
C GLY A 253 -22.45 -8.30 -11.49
N ASN A 254 -21.42 -7.47 -11.46
CA ASN A 254 -21.39 -6.29 -10.60
C ASN A 254 -21.20 -4.99 -11.40
N SER A 255 -22.14 -4.05 -11.21
CA SER A 255 -21.99 -2.68 -11.75
C SER A 255 -20.95 -1.86 -10.97
N ASN A 256 -20.63 -2.26 -9.73
CA ASN A 256 -19.61 -1.63 -8.92
C ASN A 256 -18.25 -2.29 -9.16
N LEU A 257 -17.47 -1.67 -10.03
CA LEU A 257 -16.14 -2.17 -10.43
C LEU A 257 -15.05 -1.91 -9.38
N ILE A 258 -15.34 -1.16 -8.32
CA ILE A 258 -14.42 -0.87 -7.21
C ILE A 258 -15.17 -1.12 -5.91
N GLN A 259 -14.80 -2.16 -5.19
CA GLN A 259 -15.42 -2.56 -3.93
C GLN A 259 -14.43 -2.44 -2.78
N VAL A 260 -14.87 -1.92 -1.66
CA VAL A 260 -14.08 -1.85 -0.42
C VAL A 260 -14.59 -2.89 0.55
N PHE A 261 -13.69 -3.65 1.10
CA PHE A 261 -13.94 -4.65 2.13
C PHE A 261 -13.22 -4.23 3.41
N PHE A 262 -13.95 -4.18 4.50
CA PHE A 262 -13.44 -3.91 5.84
C PHE A 262 -13.27 -5.21 6.61
N ASP A 263 -12.32 -5.22 7.54
CA ASP A 263 -12.04 -6.35 8.44
C ASP A 263 -11.89 -7.68 7.71
N VAL A 264 -11.18 -7.65 6.58
CA VAL A 264 -10.83 -8.86 5.83
C VAL A 264 -9.82 -9.66 6.66
N PRO A 265 -10.12 -10.93 7.00
CA PRO A 265 -9.22 -11.74 7.79
C PRO A 265 -7.93 -12.02 7.02
N LEU A 266 -6.77 -11.83 7.69
CA LEU A 266 -5.47 -12.14 7.12
C LEU A 266 -5.36 -13.63 6.82
N GLY A 267 -4.64 -13.97 5.76
CA GLY A 267 -4.47 -15.37 5.34
C GLY A 267 -5.50 -15.88 4.36
N ILE A 268 -6.63 -15.18 4.17
CA ILE A 268 -7.62 -15.52 3.13
C ILE A 268 -6.97 -15.51 1.75
N SER A 269 -7.36 -16.41 0.86
CA SER A 269 -6.78 -16.48 -0.48
C SER A 269 -7.25 -15.32 -1.38
N VAL A 270 -6.42 -14.93 -2.34
CA VAL A 270 -6.76 -13.99 -3.42
C VAL A 270 -8.00 -14.46 -4.18
N GLY A 271 -8.11 -15.77 -4.43
CA GLY A 271 -9.26 -16.36 -5.09
C GLY A 271 -10.55 -16.16 -4.32
N ALA A 272 -10.55 -16.47 -3.01
CA ALA A 272 -11.71 -16.27 -2.15
C ALA A 272 -12.13 -14.78 -2.08
N MET A 273 -11.18 -13.84 -2.12
CA MET A 273 -11.51 -12.42 -2.15
C MET A 273 -12.15 -12.00 -3.47
N PHE A 274 -11.70 -12.52 -4.61
CA PHE A 274 -12.38 -12.28 -5.88
C PHE A 274 -13.78 -12.91 -5.91
N GLU A 275 -13.96 -14.11 -5.35
CA GLU A 275 -15.29 -14.73 -5.23
C GLU A 275 -16.23 -13.89 -4.35
N LYS A 276 -15.75 -13.36 -3.20
CA LYS A 276 -16.52 -12.43 -2.34
C LYS A 276 -16.90 -11.14 -3.08
N ALA A 277 -16.10 -10.72 -4.05
CA ALA A 277 -16.38 -9.56 -4.90
C ALA A 277 -17.31 -9.87 -6.10
N GLY A 278 -17.81 -11.09 -6.24
CA GLY A 278 -18.71 -11.53 -7.31
C GLY A 278 -18.07 -12.45 -8.34
N GLY A 279 -16.80 -12.81 -8.19
CA GLY A 279 -16.03 -13.66 -9.10
C GLY A 279 -15.35 -12.89 -10.22
N LEU A 280 -14.36 -13.52 -10.84
CA LEU A 280 -13.62 -12.96 -11.96
C LEU A 280 -14.43 -13.09 -13.27
N SER A 281 -14.50 -12.01 -14.07
CA SER A 281 -15.01 -12.06 -15.44
C SER A 281 -14.11 -12.93 -16.31
N GLU A 282 -14.66 -13.52 -17.39
CA GLU A 282 -13.89 -14.39 -18.29
C GLU A 282 -12.86 -13.62 -19.13
N ASP A 283 -13.07 -12.32 -19.32
CA ASP A 283 -12.26 -11.42 -20.15
C ASP A 283 -11.20 -10.64 -19.37
N TYR A 284 -10.91 -10.99 -18.11
CA TYR A 284 -9.83 -10.35 -17.40
C TYR A 284 -8.45 -10.73 -17.98
N GLY A 285 -7.48 -9.79 -17.92
CA GLY A 285 -6.14 -9.99 -18.45
C GLY A 285 -5.16 -10.53 -17.42
N GLU A 286 -5.06 -9.89 -16.27
CA GLU A 286 -4.15 -10.29 -15.20
C GLU A 286 -4.71 -9.92 -13.83
N ARG A 287 -4.21 -10.61 -12.79
CA ARG A 287 -4.49 -10.27 -11.39
C ARG A 287 -3.31 -9.54 -10.80
N ILE A 288 -3.57 -8.40 -10.18
CA ILE A 288 -2.57 -7.55 -9.53
C ILE A 288 -2.86 -7.53 -8.04
N MET A 289 -1.84 -7.77 -7.22
CA MET A 289 -1.84 -7.52 -5.78
C MET A 289 -1.13 -6.20 -5.52
N GLY A 290 -1.83 -5.26 -4.91
CA GLY A 290 -1.42 -3.86 -4.73
C GLY A 290 -2.16 -2.91 -5.65
N GLY A 291 -1.65 -1.70 -5.81
CA GLY A 291 -2.23 -0.68 -6.69
C GLY A 291 -1.70 -0.72 -8.13
N PRO A 292 -2.27 0.09 -9.04
CA PRO A 292 -1.89 0.11 -10.45
C PRO A 292 -0.44 0.51 -10.72
N PHE A 293 0.18 1.37 -9.89
CA PHE A 293 1.56 1.81 -10.08
C PHE A 293 2.59 0.82 -9.55
N THR A 294 2.39 0.29 -8.33
CA THR A 294 3.41 -0.49 -7.62
C THR A 294 3.03 -1.94 -7.42
N GLY A 295 1.81 -2.33 -7.76
CA GLY A 295 1.31 -3.69 -7.63
C GLY A 295 2.05 -4.69 -8.52
N LYS A 296 1.99 -5.95 -8.11
CA LYS A 296 2.64 -7.08 -8.78
C LYS A 296 1.62 -8.09 -9.24
N ARG A 297 1.95 -8.82 -10.31
CA ARG A 297 1.12 -9.95 -10.76
C ARG A 297 1.02 -11.00 -9.66
N THR A 298 -0.17 -11.56 -9.48
CA THR A 298 -0.46 -12.56 -8.45
C THR A 298 -1.29 -13.73 -9.01
N ASN A 299 -1.41 -14.80 -8.21
CA ASN A 299 -2.31 -15.93 -8.50
C ASN A 299 -3.38 -16.04 -7.41
N ILE A 300 -4.36 -16.93 -7.62
CA ILE A 300 -5.52 -17.10 -6.73
C ILE A 300 -5.17 -17.76 -5.39
N ASP A 301 -4.06 -18.50 -5.32
CA ASP A 301 -3.67 -19.27 -4.13
C ASP A 301 -2.86 -18.42 -3.13
N LYS A 302 -2.39 -17.23 -3.55
CA LYS A 302 -1.66 -16.35 -2.65
C LYS A 302 -2.58 -15.82 -1.55
N PRO A 303 -2.09 -15.73 -0.31
CA PRO A 303 -2.87 -15.16 0.77
C PRO A 303 -2.86 -13.63 0.76
N VAL A 304 -3.93 -13.05 1.32
CA VAL A 304 -3.94 -11.66 1.79
C VAL A 304 -3.04 -11.57 3.02
N ILE A 305 -2.03 -10.72 2.95
CA ILE A 305 -1.07 -10.50 4.04
C ILE A 305 -1.20 -9.08 4.60
N LYS A 306 -0.49 -8.80 5.66
CA LYS A 306 -0.51 -7.49 6.38
C LYS A 306 -0.39 -6.28 5.46
N THR A 307 0.39 -6.39 4.38
CA THR A 307 0.66 -5.28 3.45
C THR A 307 -0.21 -5.29 2.18
N THR A 308 -1.16 -6.20 2.03
CA THR A 308 -2.04 -6.27 0.87
C THR A 308 -3.12 -5.19 0.92
N GLY A 309 -2.95 -4.07 0.20
CA GLY A 309 -3.94 -2.97 0.16
C GLY A 309 -5.02 -3.16 -0.91
N GLY A 310 -4.78 -3.96 -1.95
CA GLY A 310 -5.76 -4.15 -3.01
C GLY A 310 -5.52 -5.36 -3.88
N LEU A 311 -6.58 -5.79 -4.55
CA LEU A 311 -6.58 -6.81 -5.59
C LEU A 311 -7.30 -6.26 -6.81
N ILE A 312 -6.68 -6.37 -7.99
CA ILE A 312 -7.24 -5.82 -9.22
C ILE A 312 -7.25 -6.92 -10.30
N ALA A 313 -8.43 -7.19 -10.84
CA ALA A 313 -8.58 -7.96 -12.07
C ALA A 313 -8.46 -6.98 -13.25
N ALA A 314 -7.24 -6.78 -13.75
CA ALA A 314 -6.95 -5.82 -14.79
C ALA A 314 -7.44 -6.29 -16.16
N GLU A 315 -7.66 -5.36 -17.09
CA GLU A 315 -7.95 -5.63 -18.48
C GLU A 315 -6.68 -6.07 -19.22
N CYS A 316 -6.85 -6.89 -20.26
CA CYS A 316 -5.77 -7.25 -21.16
C CYS A 316 -5.15 -6.01 -21.80
N PHE A 317 -3.84 -5.97 -21.90
CA PHE A 317 -3.19 -4.99 -22.73
C PHE A 317 -3.51 -5.28 -24.22
N PRO A 318 -3.82 -4.25 -25.02
CA PRO A 318 -3.99 -4.43 -26.46
C PRO A 318 -2.67 -4.86 -27.11
N LYS A 319 -2.74 -5.45 -28.31
CA LYS A 319 -1.53 -5.75 -29.08
C LYS A 319 -0.73 -4.47 -29.31
N GLY A 320 0.50 -4.44 -28.85
CA GLY A 320 1.43 -3.33 -29.00
C GLY A 320 2.23 -3.38 -30.30
N PRO A 321 3.15 -2.42 -30.52
CA PRO A 321 4.11 -2.47 -31.62
C PRO A 321 5.13 -3.59 -31.40
N GLU A 322 5.85 -3.97 -32.45
CA GLU A 322 6.90 -5.00 -32.38
C GLU A 322 8.02 -4.61 -31.38
N LYS A 323 8.44 -3.34 -31.39
CA LYS A 323 9.56 -2.84 -30.59
C LYS A 323 9.13 -1.73 -29.64
N ILE A 324 9.44 -1.89 -28.35
CA ILE A 324 9.07 -0.92 -27.32
C ILE A 324 10.27 -0.52 -26.47
N GLY A 325 10.35 0.76 -26.10
CA GLY A 325 11.29 1.26 -25.11
C GLY A 325 10.64 1.37 -23.75
N ILE A 326 11.34 1.00 -22.68
CA ILE A 326 10.81 1.14 -21.31
C ILE A 326 11.51 2.27 -20.56
N LEU A 327 10.73 3.11 -19.88
CA LEU A 327 11.23 4.19 -19.02
C LEU A 327 10.83 3.94 -17.57
N VAL A 328 11.80 3.56 -16.76
CA VAL A 328 11.63 3.17 -15.37
C VAL A 328 11.75 4.39 -14.46
N CYS A 329 10.72 4.67 -13.66
CA CYS A 329 10.70 5.68 -12.62
C CYS A 329 10.78 5.00 -11.23
N ALA A 330 11.51 5.59 -10.29
CA ALA A 330 11.61 5.06 -8.93
C ALA A 330 10.29 5.12 -8.13
N CYS A 331 9.30 5.87 -8.64
CA CYS A 331 8.00 6.05 -7.98
C CYS A 331 6.89 5.14 -8.55
N GLY A 332 7.17 4.27 -9.49
CA GLY A 332 6.17 3.40 -10.13
C GLY A 332 6.69 1.99 -10.33
N ALA A 333 6.14 1.30 -11.33
CA ALA A 333 6.53 -0.05 -11.68
C ALA A 333 8.05 -0.17 -11.91
N ASN A 334 8.65 -1.22 -11.38
CA ASN A 334 10.06 -1.53 -11.60
C ASN A 334 10.30 -2.09 -13.02
N LYS A 335 11.56 -2.33 -13.35
CA LYS A 335 11.95 -2.82 -14.67
C LYS A 335 11.28 -4.15 -15.03
N GLU A 336 11.30 -5.10 -14.10
CA GLU A 336 10.74 -6.43 -14.29
C GLU A 336 9.23 -6.37 -14.59
N ARG A 337 8.51 -5.49 -13.87
CA ARG A 337 7.08 -5.28 -14.11
C ARG A 337 6.81 -4.66 -15.50
N LEU A 338 7.62 -3.72 -15.95
CA LEU A 338 7.49 -3.16 -17.29
C LEU A 338 7.81 -4.18 -18.39
N GLU A 339 8.80 -5.06 -18.17
CA GLU A 339 9.10 -6.17 -19.09
C GLU A 339 7.96 -7.18 -19.18
N GLU A 340 7.30 -7.51 -18.05
CA GLU A 340 6.08 -8.34 -18.05
C GLU A 340 4.95 -7.71 -18.87
N ILE A 341 4.74 -6.39 -18.72
CA ILE A 341 3.73 -5.65 -19.49
C ILE A 341 4.10 -5.61 -20.97
N ALA A 342 5.37 -5.34 -21.31
CA ALA A 342 5.84 -5.37 -22.70
C ALA A 342 5.60 -6.74 -23.35
N LYS A 343 5.84 -7.82 -22.63
CA LYS A 343 5.51 -9.19 -23.07
C LYS A 343 4.00 -9.37 -23.30
N SER A 344 3.16 -8.79 -22.40
CA SER A 344 1.69 -8.86 -22.58
C SER A 344 1.21 -8.04 -23.79
N LEU A 345 1.92 -6.97 -24.16
CA LEU A 345 1.70 -6.22 -25.39
C LEU A 345 2.16 -6.98 -26.66
N GLY A 346 2.92 -8.08 -26.50
CA GLY A 346 3.57 -8.77 -27.61
C GLY A 346 4.77 -8.01 -28.19
N SER A 347 5.41 -7.16 -27.41
CA SER A 347 6.49 -6.27 -27.82
C SER A 347 7.84 -6.73 -27.32
N GLU A 348 8.89 -6.59 -28.18
CA GLU A 348 10.30 -6.73 -27.79
C GLU A 348 10.79 -5.44 -27.12
N VAL A 349 11.46 -5.53 -25.97
CA VAL A 349 12.08 -4.39 -25.30
C VAL A 349 13.44 -4.10 -25.94
N VAL A 350 13.54 -3.03 -26.73
CA VAL A 350 14.76 -2.63 -27.44
C VAL A 350 15.62 -1.61 -26.69
N GLY A 351 15.14 -1.08 -25.56
CA GLY A 351 15.89 -0.15 -24.73
C GLY A 351 15.24 0.05 -23.37
N CYS A 352 16.07 0.26 -22.35
CA CYS A 352 15.63 0.54 -20.98
C CYS A 352 16.35 1.79 -20.47
N GLU A 353 15.60 2.80 -20.12
CA GLU A 353 16.10 4.03 -19.52
C GLU A 353 15.54 4.24 -18.11
N TYR A 354 16.37 4.79 -17.23
CA TYR A 354 15.94 5.16 -15.88
C TYR A 354 15.74 6.68 -15.77
N CYS A 355 14.72 7.07 -15.02
CA CYS A 355 14.44 8.47 -14.69
C CYS A 355 15.72 9.15 -14.15
N LYS A 356 15.98 10.41 -14.52
CA LYS A 356 17.15 11.19 -14.05
C LYS A 356 17.26 11.26 -12.53
N GLN A 357 16.12 11.30 -11.83
CA GLN A 357 16.06 11.36 -10.36
C GLN A 357 16.02 10.00 -9.67
N ALA A 358 16.03 8.90 -10.42
CA ALA A 358 16.03 7.54 -9.85
C ALA A 358 17.43 7.14 -9.39
N LYS A 359 17.77 7.54 -8.17
CA LYS A 359 19.08 7.20 -7.57
C LYS A 359 19.11 5.80 -6.99
N GLN A 360 20.20 5.11 -7.18
CA GLN A 360 20.43 3.80 -6.57
C GLN A 360 20.66 3.96 -5.07
N VAL A 361 19.89 3.23 -4.26
CA VAL A 361 20.02 3.16 -2.80
C VAL A 361 19.96 1.68 -2.42
N LYS A 362 21.11 1.07 -2.13
CA LYS A 362 21.25 -0.39 -1.96
C LYS A 362 20.66 -1.12 -3.17
N ASP A 363 19.74 -2.06 -2.94
CA ASP A 363 19.10 -2.87 -3.99
C ASP A 363 17.88 -2.21 -4.63
N THR A 364 17.53 -0.99 -4.22
CA THR A 364 16.36 -0.26 -4.71
C THR A 364 16.74 1.07 -5.34
N ARG A 365 15.78 1.69 -6.04
CA ARG A 365 15.92 3.07 -6.52
C ARG A 365 14.93 3.97 -5.78
N LYS A 366 15.40 5.17 -5.40
CA LYS A 366 14.57 6.22 -4.81
C LYS A 366 14.61 7.48 -5.66
N CYS A 367 13.49 8.19 -5.76
CA CYS A 367 13.40 9.45 -6.47
C CYS A 367 14.01 10.58 -5.62
N GLU A 368 14.83 11.46 -6.18
CA GLU A 368 15.40 12.61 -5.44
C GLU A 368 14.33 13.62 -5.00
N ASN A 369 13.30 13.83 -5.83
CA ASN A 369 12.23 14.77 -5.55
C ASN A 369 10.87 14.22 -6.01
N PRO A 370 10.23 13.34 -5.23
CA PRO A 370 8.97 12.70 -5.61
C PRO A 370 7.87 13.74 -5.90
N GLY A 371 7.13 13.54 -7.00
CA GLY A 371 6.09 14.46 -7.43
C GLY A 371 6.57 15.70 -8.18
N LYS A 372 7.90 15.93 -8.31
CA LYS A 372 8.47 17.08 -9.05
C LYS A 372 9.57 16.61 -10.01
N CYS A 373 9.16 16.07 -11.15
CA CYS A 373 10.07 15.55 -12.15
C CYS A 373 10.72 16.66 -12.99
N PRO A 374 12.06 16.61 -13.25
CA PRO A 374 12.77 17.63 -14.03
C PRO A 374 12.61 17.46 -15.56
N GLY A 375 11.90 16.42 -15.97
CA GLY A 375 11.73 16.10 -17.39
C GLY A 375 12.56 14.90 -17.86
N GLN A 376 12.06 14.23 -18.91
CA GLN A 376 12.61 12.97 -19.41
C GLN A 376 12.87 12.97 -20.93
N VAL A 377 12.87 14.14 -21.58
CA VAL A 377 13.00 14.26 -23.05
C VAL A 377 14.21 13.50 -23.59
N GLN A 378 15.40 13.66 -22.97
CA GLN A 378 16.62 12.95 -23.38
C GLN A 378 16.48 11.43 -23.31
N LYS A 379 15.76 10.93 -22.28
CA LYS A 379 15.52 9.49 -22.10
C LYS A 379 14.59 8.94 -23.20
N VAL A 380 13.52 9.67 -23.50
CA VAL A 380 12.61 9.31 -24.61
C VAL A 380 13.33 9.33 -25.96
N MET A 381 14.20 10.32 -26.18
CA MET A 381 15.04 10.37 -27.40
C MET A 381 16.02 9.20 -27.51
N ALA A 382 16.62 8.80 -26.38
CA ALA A 382 17.52 7.63 -26.35
C ALA A 382 16.75 6.34 -26.73
N LEU A 383 15.56 6.13 -26.17
CA LEU A 383 14.71 5.00 -26.52
C LEU A 383 14.33 5.00 -28.01
N LYS A 384 14.00 6.19 -28.58
CA LYS A 384 13.73 6.30 -30.01
C LYS A 384 14.96 5.93 -30.86
N LYS A 385 16.15 6.40 -30.49
CA LYS A 385 17.41 6.05 -31.16
C LYS A 385 17.72 4.55 -31.09
N ALA A 386 17.30 3.88 -30.02
CA ALA A 386 17.42 2.43 -29.87
C ALA A 386 16.40 1.64 -30.74
N GLY A 387 15.57 2.34 -31.53
CA GLY A 387 14.59 1.72 -32.44
C GLY A 387 13.21 1.50 -31.85
N ALA A 388 12.91 2.07 -30.68
CA ALA A 388 11.57 1.95 -30.10
C ALA A 388 10.49 2.61 -31.00
N GLN A 389 9.40 1.90 -31.21
CA GLN A 389 8.20 2.34 -31.93
C GLN A 389 7.13 2.90 -30.98
N ALA A 390 7.27 2.62 -29.69
CA ALA A 390 6.45 3.18 -28.60
C ALA A 390 7.27 3.23 -27.32
N VAL A 391 6.76 3.93 -26.30
CA VAL A 391 7.35 4.00 -24.97
C VAL A 391 6.37 3.45 -23.93
N LEU A 392 6.82 2.53 -23.08
CA LEU A 392 6.10 2.06 -21.90
C LEU A 392 6.75 2.71 -20.67
N ILE A 393 5.94 3.38 -19.86
CA ILE A 393 6.40 4.16 -18.71
C ILE A 393 5.78 3.68 -17.41
N SER A 394 6.53 3.78 -16.31
CA SER A 394 6.08 3.40 -14.98
C SER A 394 5.46 4.56 -14.18
N ASN A 395 5.70 5.80 -14.59
CA ASN A 395 5.11 7.05 -14.09
C ASN A 395 5.46 8.15 -15.12
N CYS A 396 5.80 9.36 -14.80
CA CYS A 396 6.23 10.45 -15.68
C CYS A 396 5.13 11.23 -16.36
N THR A 397 3.88 10.88 -16.17
CA THR A 397 2.74 11.62 -16.72
C THR A 397 2.04 12.48 -15.69
N ASP A 398 2.07 12.08 -14.43
CA ASP A 398 1.34 12.78 -13.37
C ASP A 398 2.14 13.92 -12.75
N CYS A 399 3.40 13.72 -12.46
CA CYS A 399 4.20 14.73 -11.77
C CYS A 399 4.84 15.79 -12.69
N SER A 400 5.15 15.47 -13.94
CA SER A 400 5.80 16.44 -14.84
C SER A 400 5.23 16.52 -16.25
N ASN A 401 4.51 15.48 -16.67
CA ASN A 401 3.93 15.45 -18.00
C ASN A 401 4.93 15.47 -19.18
N THR A 402 6.22 15.33 -18.88
CA THR A 402 7.26 15.52 -19.89
C THR A 402 7.20 14.46 -20.99
N VAL A 403 6.91 13.21 -20.64
CA VAL A 403 6.80 12.15 -21.65
C VAL A 403 5.62 12.42 -22.56
N MET A 404 4.49 12.83 -22.03
CA MET A 404 3.30 13.14 -22.83
C MET A 404 3.47 14.37 -23.72
N SER A 405 4.35 15.31 -23.37
CA SER A 405 4.62 16.48 -24.22
C SER A 405 5.63 16.17 -25.33
N CYS A 406 6.59 15.25 -25.13
CA CYS A 406 7.64 14.98 -26.12
C CYS A 406 7.42 13.72 -26.99
N ALA A 407 6.87 12.65 -26.43
CA ALA A 407 6.72 11.39 -27.16
C ALA A 407 5.79 11.52 -28.41
N PRO A 408 4.64 12.21 -28.36
CA PRO A 408 3.82 12.44 -29.54
C PRO A 408 4.55 13.21 -30.65
N GLN A 409 5.35 14.22 -30.30
CA GLN A 409 6.16 14.99 -31.28
C GLN A 409 7.19 14.10 -31.98
N LEU A 410 7.66 13.07 -31.27
CA LEU A 410 8.56 12.05 -31.79
C LEU A 410 7.81 10.90 -32.50
N LYS A 411 6.48 10.99 -32.64
CA LYS A 411 5.60 9.94 -33.19
C LYS A 411 5.72 8.62 -32.43
N LEU A 412 5.86 8.69 -31.09
CA LEU A 412 5.92 7.54 -30.19
C LEU A 412 4.63 7.45 -29.37
N PRO A 413 3.77 6.45 -29.60
CA PRO A 413 2.68 6.12 -28.68
C PRO A 413 3.22 5.84 -27.27
N VAL A 414 2.41 6.20 -26.24
CA VAL A 414 2.78 5.99 -24.86
C VAL A 414 1.83 4.99 -24.21
N TYR A 415 2.39 3.93 -23.68
CA TYR A 415 1.74 2.98 -22.78
C TYR A 415 2.16 3.27 -21.35
N HIS A 416 1.26 3.01 -20.39
CA HIS A 416 1.53 3.23 -18.98
C HIS A 416 1.25 1.96 -18.18
N CYS A 417 2.03 1.71 -17.11
CA CYS A 417 1.87 0.51 -16.28
C CYS A 417 0.46 0.39 -15.66
N THR A 418 -0.25 1.49 -15.49
CA THR A 418 -1.59 1.53 -14.91
C THR A 418 -2.72 1.26 -15.91
N ASP A 419 -2.44 1.18 -17.22
CA ASP A 419 -3.48 1.18 -18.26
C ASP A 419 -4.48 0.02 -18.12
N GLY A 420 -3.99 -1.21 -17.85
CA GLY A 420 -4.85 -2.37 -17.70
C GLY A 420 -5.80 -2.27 -16.50
N ALA A 421 -5.28 -1.75 -15.36
CA ALA A 421 -6.07 -1.58 -14.16
C ALA A 421 -7.13 -0.47 -14.31
N LEU A 422 -6.77 0.66 -14.90
CA LEU A 422 -7.70 1.80 -15.08
C LEU A 422 -8.80 1.50 -16.10
N ARG A 423 -8.47 0.82 -17.21
CA ARG A 423 -9.47 0.37 -18.18
C ARG A 423 -10.47 -0.60 -17.57
N ALA A 424 -9.99 -1.53 -16.72
CA ALA A 424 -10.84 -2.51 -16.07
C ALA A 424 -11.93 -1.90 -15.19
N VAL A 425 -11.75 -0.67 -14.73
CA VAL A 425 -12.71 0.07 -13.90
C VAL A 425 -13.31 1.29 -14.59
N ASN A 426 -13.13 1.43 -15.91
CA ASN A 426 -13.60 2.55 -16.73
C ASN A 426 -13.09 3.93 -16.26
N GLU A 427 -11.94 3.96 -15.61
CA GLU A 427 -11.31 5.20 -15.18
C GLU A 427 -10.44 5.82 -16.28
N LYS A 428 -10.27 7.15 -16.20
CA LYS A 428 -9.40 7.89 -17.12
C LYS A 428 -7.95 7.45 -17.00
N LEU A 429 -7.33 7.16 -18.13
CA LEU A 429 -5.90 6.82 -18.16
C LEU A 429 -5.04 7.97 -17.64
N VAL A 430 -3.93 7.64 -16.99
CA VAL A 430 -2.95 8.62 -16.51
C VAL A 430 -2.22 9.22 -17.72
N ARG A 431 -2.76 10.27 -18.27
CA ARG A 431 -2.27 10.99 -19.48
C ARG A 431 -2.39 12.49 -19.27
N LYS A 432 -1.89 12.98 -18.14
CA LYS A 432 -1.97 14.41 -17.82
C LYS A 432 -1.14 15.23 -18.81
N ILE A 433 -1.77 16.19 -19.48
CA ILE A 433 -1.10 17.23 -20.23
C ILE A 433 -1.27 18.52 -19.43
N LYS A 434 -0.17 19.11 -18.95
CA LYS A 434 -0.25 20.45 -18.36
C LYS A 434 -0.68 21.42 -19.46
N SER A 435 -1.78 22.11 -19.23
CA SER A 435 -2.18 23.29 -20.02
C SER A 435 -1.20 24.41 -19.79
#